data_837c50bab495e1a921752da75a4d1910
#
_entry.id   837c50bab495e1a921752da75a4d1910
#
_cell.length_a   1.000
_cell.length_b   1.000
_cell.length_c   1.000
_cell.angle_alpha   90.00
_cell.angle_beta   90.00
_cell.angle_gamma   90.00
#
_symmetry.space_group_name_H-M   'P 1'
#
loop_
_entity.id
_entity.type
_entity.pdbx_description
1 polymer ?
#
loop_
_entity_poly.entity_id
_entity_poly.type
_entity_poly.pdbx_seq_one_letter_code
_entity_poly.pdbx_strand_id
1 'polypeptide(L)'
;VNHSLKPAHLDQTDLRVALGGPDCKQPYSASLLNISAMSYGSLSANAVLALNSGAKMGNFAHNTGEGGISKFHHQGGGDLIWQIGTGYFACRNNNGSFSAEKFAEKASQDQVKMIEIKLSQGAKPGHGGILPAAKLTKEIAEIRGVPMGQDVNSPPGHSAFSTPLELMEFVQLLREKSGGKPIGFKLCVGKRREFLAICKAMHETGIKPDFITVDGGEGGTGAAPLEFTNNIGSPLSEGLIFVNNALTGFDLRKDIRIISSGKVMSGFGIVKRLALGADLCNSARAMMMALGCIQALKCNTNRCPVGVATTDRTLMYGLDPSDKKVRVYNLHKNLEKSVCEIIGAMGLKDTDDLRPWHLMRRISATEIKHYGEIYEYLEPGSLLQSDIPKSYARAVASAQSSSFDSVRH
;
A
#
# COMPACT_ATOMS: atom_id res chain seq x y z
N VAL A 1 22.72 -7.79 7.86
CA VAL A 1 23.09 -6.61 8.67
C VAL A 1 24.24 -6.93 9.61
N ASN A 2 25.01 -5.92 9.98
CA ASN A 2 26.12 -6.07 10.94
C ASN A 2 25.66 -5.64 12.33
N HIS A 3 26.03 -6.42 13.35
CA HIS A 3 25.78 -6.08 14.74
C HIS A 3 26.80 -5.04 15.25
N SER A 4 26.44 -4.33 16.31
CA SER A 4 27.31 -3.40 17.04
C SER A 4 27.85 -4.08 18.30
N LEU A 5 29.08 -3.74 18.68
CA LEU A 5 29.61 -4.08 20.01
C LEU A 5 29.00 -3.22 21.14
N LYS A 6 28.23 -2.19 20.75
CA LYS A 6 27.44 -1.33 21.64
C LYS A 6 25.99 -1.37 21.22
N PRO A 7 25.25 -2.46 21.52
CA PRO A 7 23.84 -2.57 21.16
C PRO A 7 23.01 -1.52 21.90
N ALA A 8 21.87 -1.15 21.29
CA ALA A 8 20.87 -0.25 21.85
C ALA A 8 19.61 -1.04 22.23
N HIS A 9 18.74 -0.42 23.01
CA HIS A 9 17.41 -0.94 23.31
C HIS A 9 16.36 0.00 22.68
N LEU A 10 15.40 -0.58 21.95
CA LEU A 10 14.24 0.13 21.40
C LEU A 10 12.97 -0.44 22.02
N ASP A 11 12.03 0.43 22.36
CA ASP A 11 10.70 0.03 22.79
C ASP A 11 9.76 -0.06 21.56
N GLN A 12 8.86 -1.04 21.56
CA GLN A 12 7.85 -1.19 20.50
C GLN A 12 6.87 -0.01 20.42
N THR A 13 6.66 0.69 21.54
CA THR A 13 5.80 1.87 21.60
C THR A 13 6.31 3.04 20.77
N ASP A 14 7.61 3.06 20.46
CA ASP A 14 8.27 4.11 19.69
C ASP A 14 8.18 3.87 18.16
N LEU A 15 7.70 2.70 17.73
CA LEU A 15 7.60 2.30 16.32
C LEU A 15 6.36 2.88 15.63
N ARG A 16 6.21 4.20 15.66
CA ARG A 16 5.11 4.89 14.98
C ARG A 16 5.63 5.95 14.02
N VAL A 17 4.88 6.12 12.93
CA VAL A 17 5.22 7.07 11.85
C VAL A 17 4.09 8.07 11.69
N ALA A 18 4.43 9.36 11.77
CA ALA A 18 3.48 10.43 11.47
C ALA A 18 3.25 10.51 9.96
N LEU A 19 1.99 10.38 9.55
CA LEU A 19 1.50 10.54 8.19
C LEU A 19 0.67 11.81 8.09
N GLY A 20 1.05 12.66 7.17
CA GLY A 20 0.45 13.97 6.93
C GLY A 20 1.54 14.97 6.54
N GLY A 21 1.50 15.46 5.31
CA GLY A 21 2.36 16.52 4.81
C GLY A 21 1.92 17.91 5.27
N PRO A 22 2.51 18.99 4.73
CA PRO A 22 2.22 20.36 5.16
C PRO A 22 0.76 20.77 5.03
N ASP A 23 0.04 20.22 4.05
CA ASP A 23 -1.37 20.54 3.77
C ASP A 23 -2.38 19.66 4.53
N CYS A 24 -1.89 18.68 5.28
CA CYS A 24 -2.72 17.76 6.05
C CYS A 24 -3.17 18.42 7.37
N LYS A 25 -4.49 18.47 7.62
CA LYS A 25 -5.06 19.06 8.84
C LYS A 25 -5.28 18.03 9.95
N GLN A 26 -5.34 16.75 9.61
CA GLN A 26 -5.62 15.65 10.53
C GLN A 26 -4.56 14.56 10.39
N PRO A 27 -3.28 14.82 10.77
CA PRO A 27 -2.22 13.84 10.63
C PRO A 27 -2.52 12.59 11.45
N TYR A 28 -2.11 11.44 10.93
CA TYR A 28 -2.31 10.14 11.57
C TYR A 28 -0.99 9.53 12.01
N SER A 29 -0.91 9.10 13.26
CA SER A 29 0.21 8.32 13.77
C SER A 29 -0.03 6.84 13.48
N ALA A 30 0.57 6.33 12.42
CA ALA A 30 0.44 4.93 11.99
C ALA A 30 1.45 4.02 12.70
N SER A 31 1.10 2.76 12.90
CA SER A 31 2.07 1.72 13.27
C SER A 31 3.08 1.51 12.12
N LEU A 32 4.27 1.04 12.46
CA LEU A 32 5.29 0.65 11.49
C LEU A 32 4.81 -0.46 10.54
N LEU A 33 3.91 -1.32 11.00
CA LEU A 33 3.29 -2.39 10.22
C LEU A 33 1.77 -2.29 10.26
N ASN A 34 1.11 -2.26 9.10
CA ASN A 34 -0.34 -2.21 8.98
C ASN A 34 -0.87 -3.33 8.07
N ILE A 35 -2.19 -3.56 8.09
CA ILE A 35 -2.82 -4.53 7.19
C ILE A 35 -2.98 -3.91 5.81
N SER A 36 -2.41 -4.56 4.80
CA SER A 36 -2.53 -4.16 3.39
C SER A 36 -3.94 -4.37 2.85
N ALA A 37 -4.23 -3.73 1.72
CA ALA A 37 -5.51 -3.72 1.03
C ALA A 37 -6.03 -5.12 0.70
N MET A 38 -7.16 -5.47 1.30
CA MET A 38 -7.90 -6.72 1.06
C MET A 38 -9.40 -6.44 1.21
N SER A 39 -10.15 -6.48 0.11
CA SER A 39 -11.55 -6.05 0.09
C SER A 39 -12.51 -7.05 0.74
N TYR A 40 -13.55 -6.53 1.39
CA TYR A 40 -14.74 -7.32 1.73
C TYR A 40 -15.42 -7.84 0.46
N GLY A 41 -15.73 -9.12 0.45
CA GLY A 41 -16.19 -9.84 -0.74
C GLY A 41 -15.05 -10.63 -1.40
N SER A 42 -13.82 -10.12 -1.47
CA SER A 42 -12.64 -10.96 -1.71
C SER A 42 -12.33 -11.80 -0.49
N LEU A 43 -12.34 -11.19 0.70
CA LEU A 43 -12.32 -11.88 1.99
C LEU A 43 -13.73 -12.08 2.55
N SER A 44 -13.88 -13.07 3.41
CA SER A 44 -15.10 -13.34 4.16
C SER A 44 -15.38 -12.26 5.21
N ALA A 45 -16.64 -12.20 5.65
CA ALA A 45 -17.06 -11.36 6.77
C ALA A 45 -16.24 -11.63 8.04
N ASN A 46 -16.08 -12.92 8.39
CA ASN A 46 -15.33 -13.33 9.57
C ASN A 46 -13.84 -12.96 9.46
N ALA A 47 -13.24 -13.08 8.27
CA ALA A 47 -11.86 -12.67 8.04
C ALA A 47 -11.68 -11.16 8.21
N VAL A 48 -12.56 -10.33 7.64
CA VAL A 48 -12.52 -8.87 7.79
C VAL A 48 -12.69 -8.47 9.25
N LEU A 49 -13.67 -9.06 9.95
CA LEU A 49 -13.91 -8.80 11.38
C LEU A 49 -12.69 -9.16 12.23
N ALA A 50 -12.09 -10.32 12.00
CA ALA A 50 -10.90 -10.76 12.74
C ALA A 50 -9.69 -9.84 12.50
N LEU A 51 -9.45 -9.46 11.23
CA LEU A 51 -8.37 -8.52 10.87
C LEU A 51 -8.55 -7.16 11.54
N ASN A 52 -9.76 -6.60 11.42
CA ASN A 52 -10.01 -5.26 11.96
C ASN A 52 -10.03 -5.24 13.49
N SER A 53 -10.59 -6.27 14.14
CA SER A 53 -10.54 -6.41 15.60
C SER A 53 -9.11 -6.61 16.11
N GLY A 54 -8.27 -7.37 15.39
CA GLY A 54 -6.84 -7.51 15.70
C GLY A 54 -6.09 -6.19 15.54
N ALA A 55 -6.41 -5.42 14.50
CA ALA A 55 -5.89 -4.08 14.29
C ALA A 55 -6.25 -3.13 15.45
N LYS A 56 -7.50 -3.19 15.93
CA LYS A 56 -7.94 -2.44 17.12
C LYS A 56 -7.14 -2.81 18.37
N MET A 57 -6.93 -4.11 18.60
CA MET A 57 -6.15 -4.59 19.76
C MET A 57 -4.69 -4.09 19.74
N GLY A 58 -4.08 -4.04 18.58
CA GLY A 58 -2.67 -3.65 18.41
C GLY A 58 -2.47 -2.18 18.03
N ASN A 59 -3.53 -1.39 17.94
CA ASN A 59 -3.47 0.01 17.54
C ASN A 59 -2.74 0.24 16.19
N PHE A 60 -3.08 -0.57 15.18
CA PHE A 60 -2.58 -0.43 13.81
C PHE A 60 -3.74 -0.36 12.80
N ALA A 61 -3.47 0.13 11.60
CA ALA A 61 -4.49 0.38 10.61
C ALA A 61 -4.83 -0.84 9.75
N HIS A 62 -6.08 -0.92 9.29
CA HIS A 62 -6.57 -1.89 8.33
C HIS A 62 -6.98 -1.19 7.03
N ASN A 63 -6.29 -1.50 5.94
CA ASN A 63 -6.65 -1.01 4.61
C ASN A 63 -7.83 -1.83 4.06
N THR A 64 -8.93 -1.14 3.74
CA THR A 64 -10.20 -1.77 3.33
C THR A 64 -10.12 -2.48 1.98
N GLY A 65 -9.10 -2.20 1.15
CA GLY A 65 -9.14 -2.52 -0.26
C GLY A 65 -10.25 -1.73 -1.00
N GLU A 66 -10.37 -1.96 -2.30
CA GLU A 66 -11.27 -1.18 -3.19
C GLU A 66 -12.76 -1.52 -3.06
N GLY A 67 -13.13 -2.46 -2.21
CA GLY A 67 -14.52 -2.96 -2.07
C GLY A 67 -15.46 -2.07 -1.26
N GLY A 68 -14.98 -0.96 -0.72
CA GLY A 68 -15.71 -0.10 0.20
C GLY A 68 -15.61 -0.52 1.67
N ILE A 69 -16.26 0.22 2.55
CA ILE A 69 -16.29 -0.01 3.99
C ILE A 69 -17.52 -0.85 4.32
N SER A 70 -17.34 -1.97 5.02
CA SER A 70 -18.42 -2.86 5.45
C SER A 70 -18.73 -2.70 6.94
N LYS A 71 -19.90 -3.18 7.38
CA LYS A 71 -20.25 -3.25 8.81
C LYS A 71 -19.22 -4.04 9.63
N PHE A 72 -18.51 -5.00 9.04
CA PHE A 72 -17.48 -5.79 9.73
C PHE A 72 -16.22 -5.00 10.04
N HIS A 73 -15.89 -3.99 9.21
CA HIS A 73 -14.87 -3.01 9.55
C HIS A 73 -15.30 -2.16 10.74
N HIS A 74 -16.57 -1.70 10.78
CA HIS A 74 -17.08 -0.92 11.90
C HIS A 74 -17.14 -1.73 13.19
N GLN A 75 -17.62 -2.96 13.13
CA GLN A 75 -17.71 -3.86 14.30
C GLN A 75 -16.34 -4.17 14.90
N GLY A 76 -15.29 -4.27 14.08
CA GLY A 76 -13.92 -4.48 14.54
C GLY A 76 -13.36 -3.28 15.29
N GLY A 77 -13.76 -2.06 14.93
CA GLY A 77 -13.42 -0.80 15.59
C GLY A 77 -11.96 -0.34 15.44
N GLY A 78 -11.17 -0.98 14.57
CA GLY A 78 -9.79 -0.59 14.26
C GLY A 78 -9.75 0.51 13.21
N ASP A 79 -8.70 1.33 13.25
CA ASP A 79 -8.49 2.42 12.32
C ASP A 79 -8.43 1.95 10.87
N LEU A 80 -9.01 2.72 9.94
CA LEU A 80 -9.13 2.37 8.54
C LEU A 80 -8.28 3.26 7.66
N ILE A 81 -7.62 2.61 6.68
CA ILE A 81 -7.15 3.24 5.46
C ILE A 81 -8.20 2.90 4.40
N TRP A 82 -9.01 3.88 4.00
CA TRP A 82 -10.03 3.64 2.99
C TRP A 82 -9.43 3.74 1.60
N GLN A 83 -9.46 2.64 0.86
CA GLN A 83 -8.91 2.59 -0.50
C GLN A 83 -9.99 2.87 -1.55
N ILE A 84 -9.70 3.82 -2.44
CA ILE A 84 -10.52 4.21 -3.59
C ILE A 84 -9.93 3.56 -4.85
N GLY A 85 -10.62 2.57 -5.40
CA GLY A 85 -10.26 1.94 -6.66
C GLY A 85 -10.94 2.59 -7.85
N THR A 86 -10.61 2.10 -9.05
CA THR A 86 -11.14 2.61 -10.34
C THR A 86 -12.63 2.42 -10.53
N GLY A 87 -13.26 1.53 -9.75
CA GLY A 87 -14.72 1.34 -9.71
C GLY A 87 -15.45 2.29 -8.79
N TYR A 88 -14.75 3.11 -7.98
CA TYR A 88 -15.31 4.04 -6.98
C TYR A 88 -16.35 3.41 -6.06
N PHE A 89 -16.22 2.13 -5.73
CA PHE A 89 -17.17 1.44 -4.88
C PHE A 89 -17.32 2.15 -3.53
N ALA A 90 -18.57 2.26 -3.06
CA ALA A 90 -19.02 3.03 -1.92
C ALA A 90 -19.05 4.56 -2.08
N CYS A 91 -18.48 5.12 -3.15
CA CYS A 91 -18.54 6.56 -3.45
C CYS A 91 -18.77 6.83 -4.95
N ARG A 92 -19.64 6.03 -5.59
CA ARG A 92 -19.95 6.16 -7.02
C ARG A 92 -21.37 6.62 -7.28
N ASN A 93 -21.57 7.30 -8.40
CA ASN A 93 -22.86 7.59 -8.99
C ASN A 93 -23.44 6.34 -9.70
N ASN A 94 -24.71 6.39 -10.09
CA ASN A 94 -25.34 5.27 -10.78
C ASN A 94 -24.71 4.95 -12.14
N ASN A 95 -24.10 5.93 -12.80
CA ASN A 95 -23.33 5.74 -14.04
C ASN A 95 -21.89 5.23 -13.82
N GLY A 96 -21.49 5.02 -12.56
CA GLY A 96 -20.16 4.52 -12.20
C GLY A 96 -19.09 5.59 -11.99
N SER A 97 -19.36 6.86 -12.22
CA SER A 97 -18.43 7.96 -11.97
C SER A 97 -18.25 8.23 -10.46
N PHE A 98 -17.18 8.91 -10.11
CA PHE A 98 -16.91 9.35 -8.73
C PHE A 98 -17.97 10.34 -8.23
N SER A 99 -18.40 10.20 -6.96
CA SER A 99 -19.27 11.15 -6.27
C SER A 99 -18.55 11.76 -5.08
N ALA A 100 -18.30 13.06 -5.15
CA ALA A 100 -17.63 13.81 -4.09
C ALA A 100 -18.47 13.88 -2.81
N GLU A 101 -19.82 13.89 -2.93
CA GLU A 101 -20.75 13.94 -1.81
C GLU A 101 -20.73 12.62 -1.03
N LYS A 102 -20.87 11.48 -1.73
CA LYS A 102 -20.80 10.14 -1.12
C LYS A 102 -19.42 9.85 -0.54
N PHE A 103 -18.36 10.38 -1.17
CA PHE A 103 -17.02 10.31 -0.63
C PHE A 103 -16.92 11.07 0.68
N ALA A 104 -17.34 12.34 0.73
CA ALA A 104 -17.27 13.19 1.92
C ALA A 104 -18.01 12.56 3.11
N GLU A 105 -19.21 12.01 2.88
CA GLU A 105 -20.01 11.31 3.91
C GLU A 105 -19.21 10.18 4.58
N LYS A 106 -18.53 9.35 3.78
CA LYS A 106 -17.77 8.20 4.31
C LYS A 106 -16.40 8.59 4.86
N ALA A 107 -15.74 9.54 4.21
CA ALA A 107 -14.44 10.04 4.62
C ALA A 107 -14.49 10.80 5.96
N SER A 108 -15.66 11.39 6.33
CA SER A 108 -15.85 12.09 7.61
C SER A 108 -15.90 11.17 8.83
N GLN A 109 -16.09 9.86 8.65
CA GLN A 109 -16.17 8.91 9.77
C GLN A 109 -14.84 8.88 10.56
N ASP A 110 -14.94 8.90 11.89
CA ASP A 110 -13.76 8.93 12.77
C ASP A 110 -12.82 7.74 12.59
N GLN A 111 -13.35 6.57 12.25
CA GLN A 111 -12.58 5.36 12.03
C GLN A 111 -11.73 5.44 10.75
N VAL A 112 -12.10 6.26 9.77
CA VAL A 112 -11.32 6.50 8.54
C VAL A 112 -10.22 7.50 8.86
N LYS A 113 -8.98 7.02 8.93
CA LYS A 113 -7.81 7.83 9.28
C LYS A 113 -7.03 8.32 8.07
N MET A 114 -7.04 7.54 6.99
CA MET A 114 -6.29 7.82 5.77
C MET A 114 -7.11 7.39 4.56
N ILE A 115 -6.82 7.98 3.40
CA ILE A 115 -7.44 7.65 2.12
C ILE A 115 -6.36 7.33 1.10
N GLU A 116 -6.51 6.20 0.41
CA GLU A 116 -5.54 5.69 -0.56
C GLU A 116 -6.19 5.53 -1.94
N ILE A 117 -5.72 6.26 -2.95
CA ILE A 117 -6.12 6.09 -4.36
C ILE A 117 -5.35 4.91 -4.93
N LYS A 118 -6.03 3.89 -5.41
CA LYS A 118 -5.39 2.73 -6.04
C LYS A 118 -5.17 2.97 -7.52
N LEU A 119 -3.95 3.30 -7.93
CA LEU A 119 -3.57 3.41 -9.34
C LEU A 119 -3.30 2.04 -9.96
N SER A 120 -2.57 1.17 -9.24
CA SER A 120 -2.30 -0.20 -9.66
C SER A 120 -1.97 -1.10 -8.46
N GLN A 121 -1.82 -2.40 -8.71
CA GLN A 121 -1.41 -3.41 -7.73
C GLN A 121 -0.33 -4.32 -8.31
N GLY A 122 0.46 -4.98 -7.45
CA GLY A 122 1.65 -5.70 -7.84
C GLY A 122 1.44 -6.86 -8.79
N ALA A 123 0.51 -7.78 -8.45
CA ALA A 123 0.39 -9.05 -9.20
C ALA A 123 -0.34 -8.93 -10.55
N LYS A 124 -1.06 -7.85 -10.81
CA LYS A 124 -1.78 -7.61 -12.07
C LYS A 124 -1.89 -6.13 -12.41
N PRO A 125 -0.76 -5.43 -12.63
CA PRO A 125 -0.78 -4.04 -13.07
C PRO A 125 -1.49 -3.92 -14.43
N GLY A 126 -2.25 -2.84 -14.63
CA GLY A 126 -3.01 -2.63 -15.86
C GLY A 126 -4.31 -3.44 -15.97
N HIS A 127 -4.63 -4.26 -14.97
CA HIS A 127 -5.92 -4.96 -14.85
C HIS A 127 -6.71 -4.39 -13.68
N GLY A 128 -8.01 -4.17 -13.89
CA GLY A 128 -8.94 -3.83 -12.83
C GLY A 128 -9.19 -4.98 -11.85
N GLY A 129 -9.86 -4.69 -10.74
CA GLY A 129 -10.33 -5.69 -9.80
C GLY A 129 -11.45 -6.54 -10.42
N ILE A 130 -11.49 -7.81 -10.06
CA ILE A 130 -12.56 -8.74 -10.45
C ILE A 130 -13.15 -9.37 -9.19
N LEU A 131 -14.46 -9.24 -9.00
CA LEU A 131 -15.21 -10.01 -8.01
C LEU A 131 -16.21 -10.89 -8.76
N PRO A 132 -16.00 -12.23 -8.78
CA PRO A 132 -16.91 -13.15 -9.47
C PRO A 132 -18.33 -13.08 -8.91
N ALA A 133 -19.35 -13.25 -9.78
CA ALA A 133 -20.76 -13.27 -9.40
C ALA A 133 -21.05 -14.29 -8.28
N ALA A 134 -20.35 -15.42 -8.25
CA ALA A 134 -20.45 -16.42 -7.20
C ALA A 134 -20.07 -15.93 -5.80
N LYS A 135 -19.35 -14.82 -5.69
CA LYS A 135 -18.97 -14.16 -4.42
C LYS A 135 -19.84 -12.94 -4.10
N LEU A 136 -20.68 -12.50 -5.06
CA LEU A 136 -21.48 -11.29 -4.91
C LEU A 136 -22.75 -11.58 -4.12
N THR A 137 -22.78 -11.19 -2.86
CA THR A 137 -23.98 -11.20 -2.04
C THR A 137 -24.74 -9.89 -2.17
N LYS A 138 -26.03 -9.87 -1.76
CA LYS A 138 -26.84 -8.64 -1.76
C LYS A 138 -26.16 -7.51 -0.99
N GLU A 139 -25.62 -7.80 0.19
CA GLU A 139 -24.89 -6.82 1.02
C GLU A 139 -23.66 -6.24 0.29
N ILE A 140 -22.87 -7.10 -0.37
CA ILE A 140 -21.70 -6.64 -1.13
C ILE A 140 -22.11 -5.79 -2.33
N ALA A 141 -23.19 -6.18 -3.03
CA ALA A 141 -23.74 -5.41 -4.15
C ALA A 141 -24.20 -4.01 -3.72
N GLU A 142 -24.90 -3.92 -2.58
CA GLU A 142 -25.35 -2.66 -1.98
C GLU A 142 -24.15 -1.76 -1.59
N ILE A 143 -23.11 -2.31 -0.92
CA ILE A 143 -21.91 -1.57 -0.54
C ILE A 143 -21.18 -1.04 -1.76
N ARG A 144 -21.07 -1.85 -2.83
CA ARG A 144 -20.36 -1.48 -4.05
C ARG A 144 -21.19 -0.61 -4.99
N GLY A 145 -22.50 -0.54 -4.80
CA GLY A 145 -23.42 0.17 -5.71
C GLY A 145 -23.49 -0.49 -7.10
N VAL A 146 -23.63 -1.82 -7.14
CA VAL A 146 -23.63 -2.63 -8.37
C VAL A 146 -24.82 -3.58 -8.42
N PRO A 147 -25.30 -3.98 -9.60
CA PRO A 147 -26.36 -4.97 -9.72
C PRO A 147 -25.90 -6.37 -9.33
N MET A 148 -26.86 -7.21 -8.88
CA MET A 148 -26.64 -8.63 -8.58
C MET A 148 -26.52 -9.48 -9.86
N GLY A 149 -25.93 -10.67 -9.72
CA GLY A 149 -26.00 -11.74 -10.72
C GLY A 149 -24.96 -11.69 -11.82
N GLN A 150 -24.01 -10.77 -11.77
CA GLN A 150 -22.94 -10.65 -12.75
C GLN A 150 -21.58 -10.39 -12.05
N ASP A 151 -20.48 -10.67 -12.77
CA ASP A 151 -19.15 -10.34 -12.31
C ASP A 151 -19.00 -8.83 -12.16
N VAL A 152 -18.34 -8.40 -11.06
CA VAL A 152 -18.06 -6.98 -10.82
C VAL A 152 -16.63 -6.69 -11.22
N ASN A 153 -16.48 -6.01 -12.35
CA ASN A 153 -15.19 -5.61 -12.89
C ASN A 153 -14.94 -4.13 -12.63
N SER A 154 -13.76 -3.80 -12.09
CA SER A 154 -13.28 -2.43 -12.03
C SER A 154 -12.61 -2.08 -13.37
N PRO A 155 -12.77 -0.86 -13.91
CA PRO A 155 -12.03 -0.40 -15.07
C PRO A 155 -10.51 -0.47 -14.84
N PRO A 156 -9.67 -0.57 -15.89
CA PRO A 156 -8.21 -0.58 -15.76
C PRO A 156 -7.62 0.77 -15.29
N GLY A 157 -8.34 1.88 -15.53
CA GLY A 157 -7.94 3.24 -15.16
C GLY A 157 -9.06 4.02 -14.48
N HIS A 158 -8.71 5.10 -13.82
CA HIS A 158 -9.66 6.02 -13.21
C HIS A 158 -10.37 6.88 -14.27
N SER A 159 -11.66 7.14 -14.09
CA SER A 159 -12.41 8.08 -14.93
C SER A 159 -12.38 9.53 -14.41
N ALA A 160 -11.95 9.73 -13.17
CA ALA A 160 -11.87 11.06 -12.56
C ALA A 160 -10.60 11.83 -12.99
N PHE A 161 -9.60 11.16 -13.55
CA PHE A 161 -8.38 11.78 -14.06
C PHE A 161 -7.74 10.88 -15.12
N SER A 162 -7.02 11.49 -16.06
CA SER A 162 -6.30 10.84 -17.16
C SER A 162 -4.86 11.33 -17.32
N THR A 163 -4.48 12.38 -16.58
CA THR A 163 -3.15 13.00 -16.61
C THR A 163 -2.55 13.08 -15.19
N PRO A 164 -1.23 13.24 -15.06
CA PRO A 164 -0.60 13.50 -13.76
C PRO A 164 -1.10 14.77 -13.08
N LEU A 165 -1.36 15.84 -13.82
CA LEU A 165 -1.95 17.09 -13.28
C LEU A 165 -3.33 16.85 -12.69
N GLU A 166 -4.22 16.20 -13.45
CA GLU A 166 -5.56 15.85 -12.96
C GLU A 166 -5.52 14.91 -11.75
N LEU A 167 -4.52 14.02 -11.64
CA LEU A 167 -4.31 13.20 -10.44
C LEU A 167 -4.00 14.10 -9.24
N MET A 168 -3.19 15.14 -9.38
CA MET A 168 -2.90 16.08 -8.28
C MET A 168 -4.16 16.87 -7.88
N GLU A 169 -4.94 17.32 -8.85
CA GLU A 169 -6.24 17.97 -8.59
C GLU A 169 -7.21 17.02 -7.84
N PHE A 170 -7.21 15.75 -8.21
CA PHE A 170 -8.01 14.74 -7.52
C PHE A 170 -7.53 14.50 -6.08
N VAL A 171 -6.22 14.46 -5.84
CA VAL A 171 -5.64 14.40 -4.48
C VAL A 171 -6.11 15.59 -3.64
N GLN A 172 -6.07 16.80 -4.21
CA GLN A 172 -6.54 18.02 -3.52
C GLN A 172 -8.04 17.98 -3.21
N LEU A 173 -8.85 17.55 -4.17
CA LEU A 173 -10.30 17.38 -3.98
C LEU A 173 -10.60 16.41 -2.83
N LEU A 174 -9.93 15.25 -2.79
CA LEU A 174 -10.13 14.27 -1.73
C LEU A 174 -9.69 14.81 -0.36
N ARG A 175 -8.58 15.57 -0.31
CA ARG A 175 -8.11 16.24 0.92
C ARG A 175 -9.15 17.22 1.45
N GLU A 176 -9.69 18.06 0.60
CA GLU A 176 -10.74 19.02 0.98
C GLU A 176 -12.01 18.32 1.47
N LYS A 177 -12.49 17.33 0.71
CA LYS A 177 -13.73 16.61 1.01
C LYS A 177 -13.61 15.66 2.22
N SER A 178 -12.40 15.25 2.60
CA SER A 178 -12.16 14.45 3.81
C SER A 178 -11.96 15.30 5.09
N GLY A 179 -11.99 16.63 4.97
CA GLY A 179 -11.68 17.53 6.09
C GLY A 179 -10.19 17.63 6.41
N GLY A 180 -9.32 17.31 5.44
CA GLY A 180 -7.87 17.42 5.57
C GLY A 180 -7.18 16.17 6.14
N LYS A 181 -7.77 14.99 5.98
CA LYS A 181 -7.12 13.71 6.31
C LYS A 181 -5.97 13.41 5.35
N PRO A 182 -5.00 12.55 5.71
CA PRO A 182 -3.93 12.14 4.83
C PRO A 182 -4.46 11.46 3.57
N ILE A 183 -4.06 11.97 2.40
CA ILE A 183 -4.38 11.42 1.09
C ILE A 183 -3.11 10.90 0.44
N GLY A 184 -3.13 9.65 -0.01
CA GLY A 184 -2.04 9.06 -0.76
C GLY A 184 -2.53 8.23 -1.93
N PHE A 185 -1.60 7.62 -2.64
CA PHE A 185 -1.92 6.67 -3.69
C PHE A 185 -1.02 5.43 -3.65
N LYS A 186 -1.53 4.34 -4.22
CA LYS A 186 -0.81 3.07 -4.33
C LYS A 186 -0.55 2.72 -5.78
N LEU A 187 0.69 2.30 -6.07
CA LEU A 187 1.07 1.81 -7.40
C LEU A 187 2.09 0.67 -7.32
N CYS A 188 2.12 -0.14 -8.38
CA CYS A 188 3.28 -0.93 -8.77
C CYS A 188 4.03 -0.14 -9.86
N VAL A 189 5.32 0.07 -9.68
CA VAL A 189 6.11 0.82 -10.67
C VAL A 189 6.21 0.02 -11.96
N GLY A 190 5.77 0.64 -13.05
CA GLY A 190 5.92 0.13 -14.42
C GLY A 190 6.93 0.99 -15.19
N LYS A 191 6.43 1.82 -16.08
CA LYS A 191 7.28 2.76 -16.83
C LYS A 191 7.74 3.90 -15.91
N ARG A 192 9.06 3.98 -15.68
CA ARG A 192 9.67 4.98 -14.79
C ARG A 192 9.24 6.42 -15.11
N ARG A 193 9.11 6.75 -16.42
CA ARG A 193 8.70 8.09 -16.87
C ARG A 193 7.31 8.49 -16.35
N GLU A 194 6.38 7.54 -16.14
CA GLU A 194 5.04 7.87 -15.66
C GLU A 194 5.07 8.33 -14.20
N PHE A 195 5.87 7.69 -13.35
CA PHE A 195 6.06 8.16 -11.98
C PHE A 195 6.82 9.50 -11.94
N LEU A 196 7.83 9.69 -12.79
CA LEU A 196 8.53 10.98 -12.91
C LEU A 196 7.60 12.09 -13.43
N ALA A 197 6.63 11.76 -14.30
CA ALA A 197 5.58 12.67 -14.71
C ALA A 197 4.70 13.13 -13.54
N ILE A 198 4.36 12.20 -12.62
CA ILE A 198 3.65 12.53 -11.37
C ILE A 198 4.53 13.46 -10.49
N CYS A 199 5.85 13.19 -10.37
CA CYS A 199 6.75 14.08 -9.63
C CYS A 199 6.80 15.48 -10.24
N LYS A 200 6.84 15.61 -11.58
CA LYS A 200 6.74 16.90 -12.26
C LYS A 200 5.43 17.62 -12.00
N ALA A 201 4.30 16.89 -12.01
CA ALA A 201 2.98 17.46 -11.69
C ALA A 201 2.93 17.97 -10.24
N MET A 202 3.47 17.22 -9.27
CA MET A 202 3.61 17.69 -7.88
C MET A 202 4.43 18.97 -7.76
N HIS A 203 5.53 19.03 -8.51
CA HIS A 203 6.41 20.22 -8.50
C HIS A 203 5.74 21.44 -9.15
N GLU A 204 5.01 21.22 -10.26
CA GLU A 204 4.32 22.28 -11.02
C GLU A 204 3.12 22.84 -10.25
N THR A 205 2.31 21.96 -9.64
CA THR A 205 1.08 22.37 -8.94
C THR A 205 1.33 22.76 -7.48
N GLY A 206 2.44 22.32 -6.89
CA GLY A 206 2.67 22.40 -5.45
C GLY A 206 1.84 21.40 -4.64
N ILE A 207 0.88 20.69 -5.25
CA ILE A 207 0.03 19.70 -4.57
C ILE A 207 0.81 18.40 -4.39
N LYS A 208 0.86 17.89 -3.16
CA LYS A 208 1.59 16.66 -2.82
C LYS A 208 0.65 15.67 -2.12
N PRO A 209 0.73 14.37 -2.41
CA PRO A 209 0.13 13.34 -1.55
C PRO A 209 0.87 13.30 -0.21
N ASP A 210 0.21 12.86 0.83
CA ASP A 210 0.82 12.69 2.16
C ASP A 210 1.66 11.41 2.23
N PHE A 211 1.29 10.41 1.43
CA PHE A 211 2.02 9.15 1.33
C PHE A 211 1.88 8.49 -0.04
N ILE A 212 2.83 7.61 -0.36
CA ILE A 212 2.81 6.76 -1.56
C ILE A 212 3.06 5.32 -1.14
N THR A 213 2.13 4.43 -1.47
CA THR A 213 2.28 2.99 -1.23
C THR A 213 2.88 2.34 -2.48
N VAL A 214 4.09 1.79 -2.34
CA VAL A 214 4.79 1.06 -3.40
C VAL A 214 4.53 -0.43 -3.24
N ASP A 215 3.89 -1.03 -4.25
CA ASP A 215 3.67 -2.48 -4.35
C ASP A 215 4.66 -3.09 -5.36
N GLY A 216 5.12 -4.30 -5.11
CA GLY A 216 6.02 -5.00 -6.02
C GLY A 216 5.28 -5.96 -6.97
N GLY A 217 5.87 -6.24 -8.13
CA GLY A 217 5.36 -7.23 -9.10
C GLY A 217 5.14 -8.64 -8.51
N GLU A 218 5.84 -8.95 -7.41
CA GLU A 218 5.65 -10.15 -6.60
C GLU A 218 4.49 -10.08 -5.59
N GLY A 219 3.92 -8.89 -5.38
CA GLY A 219 2.72 -8.70 -4.55
C GLY A 219 1.53 -9.37 -5.23
N GLY A 220 0.74 -10.15 -4.48
CA GLY A 220 -0.21 -11.02 -5.10
C GLY A 220 -1.66 -10.76 -4.78
N THR A 221 -2.50 -11.01 -5.76
CA THR A 221 -3.91 -11.33 -5.58
C THR A 221 -4.17 -12.74 -6.07
N GLY A 222 -5.08 -13.47 -5.39
CA GLY A 222 -5.48 -14.81 -5.82
C GLY A 222 -6.19 -14.87 -7.18
N ALA A 223 -6.54 -13.71 -7.74
CA ALA A 223 -7.17 -13.57 -9.07
C ALA A 223 -6.19 -13.05 -10.15
N ALA A 224 -4.88 -12.99 -9.84
CA ALA A 224 -3.90 -12.55 -10.83
C ALA A 224 -3.71 -13.61 -11.93
N PRO A 225 -3.66 -13.22 -13.22
CA PRO A 225 -3.26 -14.10 -14.30
C PRO A 225 -1.83 -14.63 -14.05
N LEU A 226 -1.58 -15.90 -14.38
CA LEU A 226 -0.29 -16.54 -14.14
C LEU A 226 0.85 -15.80 -14.86
N GLU A 227 0.61 -15.32 -16.07
CA GLU A 227 1.58 -14.60 -16.88
C GLU A 227 1.92 -13.20 -16.35
N PHE A 228 1.13 -12.67 -15.42
CA PHE A 228 1.35 -11.34 -14.84
C PHE A 228 2.19 -11.39 -13.56
N THR A 229 1.94 -12.37 -12.69
CA THR A 229 2.60 -12.45 -11.39
C THR A 229 4.10 -12.66 -11.55
N ASN A 230 4.90 -11.76 -10.99
CA ASN A 230 6.37 -11.68 -11.09
C ASN A 230 6.92 -11.30 -12.47
N ASN A 231 6.07 -11.11 -13.49
CA ASN A 231 6.52 -10.79 -14.85
C ASN A 231 6.19 -9.36 -15.28
N ILE A 232 5.13 -8.76 -14.72
CA ILE A 232 4.70 -7.41 -15.08
C ILE A 232 4.87 -6.48 -13.86
N GLY A 233 5.48 -5.33 -14.10
CA GLY A 233 5.84 -4.36 -13.05
C GLY A 233 7.19 -4.65 -12.39
N SER A 234 7.73 -3.65 -11.73
CA SER A 234 9.02 -3.75 -11.05
C SER A 234 8.91 -4.62 -9.79
N PRO A 235 9.94 -5.43 -9.48
CA PRO A 235 10.06 -6.03 -8.16
C PRO A 235 10.06 -4.95 -7.07
N LEU A 236 9.62 -5.31 -5.86
CA LEU A 236 9.43 -4.33 -4.79
C LEU A 236 10.71 -3.56 -4.44
N SER A 237 11.85 -4.22 -4.32
CA SER A 237 13.09 -3.56 -3.92
C SER A 237 13.51 -2.47 -4.92
N GLU A 238 13.44 -2.80 -6.21
CA GLU A 238 13.77 -1.88 -7.30
C GLU A 238 12.75 -0.75 -7.43
N GLY A 239 11.46 -1.07 -7.31
CA GLY A 239 10.38 -0.07 -7.32
C GLY A 239 10.47 0.90 -6.14
N LEU A 240 10.76 0.38 -4.94
CA LEU A 240 10.91 1.17 -3.72
C LEU A 240 12.10 2.13 -3.81
N ILE A 241 13.28 1.64 -4.22
CA ILE A 241 14.48 2.47 -4.39
C ILE A 241 14.23 3.53 -5.45
N PHE A 242 13.59 3.17 -6.57
CA PHE A 242 13.27 4.11 -7.63
C PHE A 242 12.32 5.23 -7.15
N VAL A 243 11.25 4.90 -6.42
CA VAL A 243 10.31 5.89 -5.89
C VAL A 243 11.01 6.80 -4.87
N ASN A 244 11.80 6.22 -3.96
CA ASN A 244 12.58 7.00 -3.00
C ASN A 244 13.53 7.97 -3.71
N ASN A 245 14.29 7.50 -4.71
CA ASN A 245 15.18 8.32 -5.51
C ASN A 245 14.45 9.41 -6.29
N ALA A 246 13.33 9.09 -6.93
CA ALA A 246 12.56 10.07 -7.69
C ALA A 246 12.08 11.21 -6.78
N LEU A 247 11.50 10.86 -5.62
CA LEU A 247 11.06 11.86 -4.65
C LEU A 247 12.23 12.68 -4.09
N THR A 248 13.37 12.05 -3.80
CA THR A 248 14.58 12.74 -3.35
C THR A 248 15.11 13.67 -4.44
N GLY A 249 15.25 13.18 -5.68
CA GLY A 249 15.77 13.96 -6.80
C GLY A 249 14.90 15.16 -7.18
N PHE A 250 13.58 15.11 -6.93
CA PHE A 250 12.65 16.23 -7.08
C PHE A 250 12.44 17.06 -5.81
N ASP A 251 13.23 16.84 -4.73
CA ASP A 251 13.09 17.51 -3.41
C ASP A 251 11.70 17.38 -2.78
N LEU A 252 11.03 16.26 -3.02
CA LEU A 252 9.68 15.95 -2.52
C LEU A 252 9.69 15.00 -1.32
N ARG A 253 10.78 14.24 -1.11
CA ARG A 253 10.86 13.11 -0.17
C ARG A 253 10.57 13.49 1.29
N LYS A 254 10.92 14.68 1.71
CA LYS A 254 10.74 15.20 3.06
C LYS A 254 9.26 15.34 3.46
N ASP A 255 8.40 15.64 2.48
CA ASP A 255 6.96 15.91 2.68
C ASP A 255 6.09 14.68 2.45
N ILE A 256 6.62 13.61 1.84
CA ILE A 256 5.85 12.42 1.42
C ILE A 256 6.42 11.18 2.08
N ARG A 257 5.57 10.44 2.79
CA ARG A 257 5.95 9.14 3.37
C ARG A 257 5.80 8.02 2.35
N ILE A 258 6.71 7.05 2.40
CA ILE A 258 6.67 5.86 1.53
C ILE A 258 6.25 4.65 2.34
N ILE A 259 5.18 3.99 1.90
CA ILE A 259 4.69 2.73 2.47
C ILE A 259 5.13 1.59 1.56
N SER A 260 5.89 0.64 2.08
CA SER A 260 6.25 -0.56 1.33
C SER A 260 5.19 -1.65 1.47
N SER A 261 4.69 -2.19 0.35
CA SER A 261 3.71 -3.27 0.31
C SER A 261 4.18 -4.38 -0.63
N GLY A 262 3.96 -5.62 -0.24
CA GLY A 262 4.33 -6.80 -1.04
C GLY A 262 5.25 -7.77 -0.30
N LYS A 263 4.71 -8.94 0.06
CA LYS A 263 5.42 -10.05 0.75
C LYS A 263 6.25 -9.61 1.97
N VAL A 264 5.74 -8.66 2.76
CA VAL A 264 6.31 -8.30 4.06
C VAL A 264 5.86 -9.35 5.07
N MET A 265 6.78 -10.22 5.51
CA MET A 265 6.43 -11.42 6.31
C MET A 265 7.30 -11.65 7.53
N SER A 266 8.35 -10.84 7.75
CA SER A 266 9.29 -10.98 8.88
C SER A 266 9.80 -9.64 9.34
N GLY A 267 10.27 -9.55 10.59
CA GLY A 267 10.91 -8.34 11.12
C GLY A 267 12.12 -7.92 10.30
N PHE A 268 12.97 -8.86 9.89
CA PHE A 268 14.08 -8.55 8.97
C PHE A 268 13.58 -8.03 7.61
N GLY A 269 12.47 -8.57 7.12
CA GLY A 269 11.82 -8.06 5.91
C GLY A 269 11.38 -6.60 6.04
N ILE A 270 10.89 -6.17 7.21
CA ILE A 270 10.55 -4.78 7.51
C ILE A 270 11.84 -3.93 7.53
N VAL A 271 12.83 -4.29 8.36
CA VAL A 271 14.13 -3.59 8.45
C VAL A 271 14.77 -3.40 7.07
N LYS A 272 14.72 -4.42 6.22
CA LYS A 272 15.20 -4.30 4.83
C LYS A 272 14.48 -3.20 4.05
N ARG A 273 13.14 -3.13 4.13
CA ARG A 273 12.36 -2.13 3.37
C ARG A 273 12.62 -0.71 3.88
N LEU A 274 12.71 -0.54 5.20
CA LEU A 274 13.04 0.75 5.80
C LEU A 274 14.42 1.22 5.35
N ALA A 275 15.43 0.36 5.41
CA ALA A 275 16.77 0.70 4.94
C ALA A 275 16.84 1.02 3.43
N LEU A 276 15.89 0.55 2.61
CA LEU A 276 15.79 0.86 1.18
C LEU A 276 14.95 2.10 0.86
N GLY A 277 14.42 2.78 1.86
CA GLY A 277 13.74 4.07 1.70
C GLY A 277 12.24 4.07 2.01
N ALA A 278 11.66 3.00 2.58
CA ALA A 278 10.31 3.06 3.13
C ALA A 278 10.31 3.70 4.53
N ASP A 279 9.21 4.33 4.90
CA ASP A 279 8.99 4.82 6.27
C ASP A 279 8.20 3.78 7.10
N LEU A 280 7.30 3.02 6.47
CA LEU A 280 6.51 1.96 7.09
C LEU A 280 6.12 0.89 6.07
N CYS A 281 5.49 -0.18 6.56
CA CYS A 281 5.13 -1.34 5.76
C CYS A 281 3.65 -1.71 5.89
N ASN A 282 3.09 -2.25 4.80
CA ASN A 282 1.79 -2.91 4.79
C ASN A 282 1.96 -4.40 4.44
N SER A 283 1.22 -5.28 5.12
CA SER A 283 1.25 -6.73 4.88
C SER A 283 -0.15 -7.30 4.67
N ALA A 284 -0.34 -8.05 3.59
CA ALA A 284 -1.57 -8.81 3.33
C ALA A 284 -1.39 -10.30 3.67
N ARG A 285 -0.42 -10.95 3.03
CA ARG A 285 -0.28 -12.41 3.07
C ARG A 285 0.07 -12.94 4.46
N ALA A 286 0.95 -12.27 5.20
CA ALA A 286 1.25 -12.66 6.57
C ALA A 286 0.01 -12.58 7.46
N MET A 287 -0.79 -11.52 7.31
CA MET A 287 -2.05 -11.36 8.04
C MET A 287 -3.07 -12.44 7.65
N MET A 288 -3.17 -12.83 6.37
CA MET A 288 -4.00 -13.98 5.96
C MET A 288 -3.52 -15.30 6.57
N MET A 289 -2.20 -15.52 6.67
CA MET A 289 -1.65 -16.70 7.34
C MET A 289 -2.00 -16.71 8.84
N ALA A 290 -2.01 -15.56 9.51
CA ALA A 290 -2.49 -15.45 10.88
C ALA A 290 -3.97 -15.87 11.01
N LEU A 291 -4.80 -15.59 10.00
CA LEU A 291 -6.19 -16.08 9.94
C LEU A 291 -6.30 -17.59 9.71
N GLY A 292 -5.22 -18.27 9.31
CA GLY A 292 -5.21 -19.70 9.00
C GLY A 292 -5.22 -20.02 7.51
N CYS A 293 -4.81 -19.09 6.64
CA CYS A 293 -4.65 -19.36 5.21
C CYS A 293 -3.59 -20.44 4.98
N ILE A 294 -3.95 -21.50 4.27
CA ILE A 294 -3.07 -22.64 3.91
C ILE A 294 -2.54 -22.56 2.48
N GLN A 295 -2.70 -21.41 1.81
CA GLN A 295 -2.29 -21.19 0.41
C GLN A 295 -2.90 -22.19 -0.59
N ALA A 296 -4.18 -22.56 -0.40
CA ALA A 296 -4.89 -23.48 -1.29
C ALA A 296 -5.12 -22.91 -2.71
N LEU A 297 -4.80 -21.64 -2.97
CA LEU A 297 -4.95 -20.95 -4.26
C LEU A 297 -6.37 -21.00 -4.85
N LYS A 298 -7.39 -21.03 -3.98
CA LYS A 298 -8.82 -21.03 -4.35
C LYS A 298 -9.50 -19.68 -4.05
N CYS A 299 -8.72 -18.61 -3.91
CA CYS A 299 -9.22 -17.30 -3.47
C CYS A 299 -10.26 -16.68 -4.41
N ASN A 300 -10.19 -16.94 -5.71
CA ASN A 300 -11.11 -16.41 -6.74
C ASN A 300 -12.28 -17.34 -7.05
N THR A 301 -12.35 -18.55 -6.46
CA THR A 301 -13.35 -19.57 -6.82
C THR A 301 -14.54 -19.65 -5.86
N ASN A 302 -14.57 -18.86 -4.81
CA ASN A 302 -15.49 -18.94 -3.67
C ASN A 302 -15.38 -20.25 -2.85
N ARG A 303 -14.37 -21.09 -3.10
CA ARG A 303 -14.16 -22.42 -2.47
C ARG A 303 -12.94 -22.46 -1.56
N CYS A 304 -12.67 -21.35 -0.84
CA CYS A 304 -11.57 -21.31 0.13
C CYS A 304 -11.87 -22.26 1.29
N PRO A 305 -11.08 -23.35 1.48
CA PRO A 305 -11.40 -24.39 2.44
C PRO A 305 -11.30 -23.97 3.90
N VAL A 306 -10.61 -22.86 4.18
CA VAL A 306 -10.38 -22.32 5.53
C VAL A 306 -11.20 -21.06 5.84
N GLY A 307 -12.21 -20.75 5.02
CA GLY A 307 -13.14 -19.66 5.28
C GLY A 307 -12.58 -18.24 5.12
N VAL A 308 -11.34 -18.06 4.67
CA VAL A 308 -10.69 -16.74 4.58
C VAL A 308 -11.18 -15.95 3.34
N ALA A 309 -11.17 -16.56 2.16
CA ALA A 309 -11.45 -15.87 0.89
C ALA A 309 -12.72 -16.44 0.23
N THR A 310 -13.82 -16.45 0.95
CA THR A 310 -15.12 -16.97 0.50
C THR A 310 -16.26 -16.14 1.08
N THR A 311 -17.42 -16.17 0.41
CA THR A 311 -18.70 -15.67 0.92
C THR A 311 -19.68 -16.80 1.22
N ASP A 312 -19.27 -18.06 1.03
CA ASP A 312 -20.02 -19.25 1.41
C ASP A 312 -20.07 -19.35 2.94
N ARG A 313 -21.30 -19.35 3.50
CA ARG A 313 -21.52 -19.36 4.96
C ARG A 313 -20.99 -20.61 5.63
N THR A 314 -21.07 -21.76 4.97
CA THR A 314 -20.62 -23.04 5.50
C THR A 314 -19.10 -23.06 5.65
N LEU A 315 -18.38 -22.62 4.61
CA LEU A 315 -16.92 -22.52 4.64
C LEU A 315 -16.43 -21.45 5.61
N MET A 316 -17.14 -20.31 5.67
CA MET A 316 -16.80 -19.18 6.54
C MET A 316 -16.97 -19.51 8.03
N TYR A 317 -17.92 -20.42 8.37
CA TYR A 317 -18.19 -20.83 9.74
C TYR A 317 -16.95 -21.40 10.46
N GLY A 318 -16.07 -22.06 9.75
CA GLY A 318 -14.82 -22.61 10.29
C GLY A 318 -13.77 -21.56 10.72
N LEU A 319 -13.98 -20.27 10.38
CA LEU A 319 -13.12 -19.18 10.80
C LEU A 319 -13.77 -18.42 11.97
N ASP A 320 -13.27 -18.64 13.19
CA ASP A 320 -13.73 -17.94 14.39
C ASP A 320 -13.01 -16.59 14.54
N PRO A 321 -13.71 -15.45 14.40
CA PRO A 321 -13.09 -14.13 14.57
C PRO A 321 -12.53 -13.88 15.96
N SER A 322 -13.07 -14.50 17.00
CA SER A 322 -12.65 -14.31 18.39
C SER A 322 -11.26 -14.89 18.66
N ASP A 323 -10.93 -16.05 18.05
CA ASP A 323 -9.59 -16.64 18.05
C ASP A 323 -8.67 -15.90 17.08
N LYS A 324 -9.12 -15.65 15.85
CA LYS A 324 -8.26 -15.14 14.79
C LYS A 324 -7.78 -13.69 15.02
N LYS A 325 -8.57 -12.84 15.67
CA LYS A 325 -8.13 -11.48 16.05
C LYS A 325 -6.91 -11.51 16.97
N VAL A 326 -6.84 -12.47 17.90
CA VAL A 326 -5.68 -12.63 18.81
C VAL A 326 -4.44 -13.05 18.03
N ARG A 327 -4.58 -13.94 17.04
CA ARG A 327 -3.47 -14.37 16.18
C ARG A 327 -2.95 -13.22 15.32
N VAL A 328 -3.84 -12.41 14.76
CA VAL A 328 -3.49 -11.20 13.99
C VAL A 328 -2.71 -10.21 14.86
N TYR A 329 -3.22 -9.93 16.08
CA TYR A 329 -2.54 -9.08 17.05
C TYR A 329 -1.15 -9.63 17.43
N ASN A 330 -1.06 -10.90 17.76
CA ASN A 330 0.20 -11.54 18.16
C ASN A 330 1.24 -11.54 17.03
N LEU A 331 0.81 -11.78 15.78
CA LEU A 331 1.71 -11.67 14.63
C LEU A 331 2.29 -10.27 14.51
N HIS A 332 1.45 -9.25 14.57
CA HIS A 332 1.87 -7.85 14.50
C HIS A 332 2.89 -7.53 15.61
N LYS A 333 2.52 -7.78 16.86
CA LYS A 333 3.37 -7.54 18.03
C LYS A 333 4.75 -8.24 17.94
N ASN A 334 4.75 -9.50 17.50
CA ASN A 334 6.00 -10.26 17.37
C ASN A 334 6.88 -9.76 16.21
N LEU A 335 6.30 -9.29 15.14
CA LEU A 335 7.07 -8.70 14.04
C LEU A 335 7.70 -7.37 14.44
N GLU A 336 6.98 -6.50 15.14
CA GLU A 336 7.54 -5.25 15.67
C GLU A 336 8.62 -5.53 16.72
N LYS A 337 8.42 -6.48 17.62
CA LYS A 337 9.45 -6.92 18.55
C LYS A 337 10.74 -7.36 17.83
N SER A 338 10.61 -8.15 16.78
CA SER A 338 11.76 -8.58 15.97
C SER A 338 12.46 -7.41 15.29
N VAL A 339 11.72 -6.37 14.87
CA VAL A 339 12.31 -5.13 14.32
C VAL A 339 13.16 -4.43 15.39
N CYS A 340 12.61 -4.23 16.60
CA CYS A 340 13.32 -3.60 17.71
C CYS A 340 14.61 -4.38 18.06
N GLU A 341 14.53 -5.70 18.16
CA GLU A 341 15.68 -6.57 18.47
C GLU A 341 16.77 -6.46 17.40
N ILE A 342 16.42 -6.43 16.09
CA ILE A 342 17.39 -6.31 15.00
C ILE A 342 18.05 -4.93 15.01
N ILE A 343 17.26 -3.86 15.08
CA ILE A 343 17.77 -2.47 15.09
C ILE A 343 18.64 -2.24 16.32
N GLY A 344 18.21 -2.69 17.49
CA GLY A 344 18.98 -2.61 18.72
C GLY A 344 20.30 -3.36 18.65
N ALA A 345 20.32 -4.58 18.07
CA ALA A 345 21.56 -5.34 17.86
C ALA A 345 22.53 -4.62 16.89
N MET A 346 22.01 -3.81 15.95
CA MET A 346 22.83 -2.97 15.07
C MET A 346 23.40 -1.73 15.79
N GLY A 347 22.98 -1.45 17.03
CA GLY A 347 23.35 -0.27 17.79
C GLY A 347 22.64 1.01 17.39
N LEU A 348 21.59 0.90 16.57
CA LEU A 348 20.74 2.02 16.15
C LEU A 348 19.66 2.28 17.21
N LYS A 349 19.17 3.51 17.28
CA LYS A 349 18.19 3.94 18.28
C LYS A 349 16.82 4.25 17.69
N ASP A 350 16.75 4.38 16.38
CA ASP A 350 15.53 4.70 15.66
C ASP A 350 15.47 3.94 14.33
N THR A 351 14.26 3.74 13.80
CA THR A 351 14.01 3.24 12.44
C THR A 351 14.56 4.21 11.39
N ASP A 352 14.51 5.51 11.68
CA ASP A 352 15.01 6.58 10.81
C ASP A 352 16.55 6.61 10.70
N ASP A 353 17.26 5.86 11.54
CA ASP A 353 18.72 5.68 11.42
C ASP A 353 19.11 4.65 10.35
N LEU A 354 18.16 3.85 9.88
CA LEU A 354 18.42 2.83 8.87
C LEU A 354 18.83 3.45 7.52
N ARG A 355 19.86 2.87 6.92
CA ARG A 355 20.40 3.29 5.61
C ARG A 355 20.74 2.07 4.76
N PRO A 356 20.81 2.22 3.42
CA PRO A 356 21.15 1.13 2.51
C PRO A 356 22.46 0.41 2.82
N TRP A 357 23.46 1.11 3.34
CA TRP A 357 24.74 0.50 3.69
C TRP A 357 24.70 -0.40 4.95
N HIS A 358 23.64 -0.38 5.72
CA HIS A 358 23.44 -1.31 6.82
C HIS A 358 23.04 -2.72 6.35
N LEU A 359 22.59 -2.86 5.10
CA LEU A 359 22.22 -4.14 4.49
C LEU A 359 23.36 -4.70 3.67
N MET A 360 23.77 -5.92 3.96
CA MET A 360 24.81 -6.64 3.22
C MET A 360 24.17 -7.71 2.33
N ARG A 361 24.66 -7.86 1.11
CA ARG A 361 24.29 -8.90 0.18
C ARG A 361 25.52 -9.62 -0.33
N ARG A 362 25.53 -10.95 -0.24
CA ARG A 362 26.53 -11.76 -0.96
C ARG A 362 26.16 -11.80 -2.44
N ILE A 363 27.04 -11.29 -3.27
CA ILE A 363 26.84 -11.21 -4.74
C ILE A 363 27.62 -12.27 -5.49
N SER A 364 28.67 -12.84 -4.88
CA SER A 364 29.41 -13.99 -5.39
C SER A 364 29.95 -14.85 -4.22
N ALA A 365 30.67 -15.91 -4.52
CA ALA A 365 31.29 -16.77 -3.51
C ALA A 365 32.30 -16.00 -2.62
N THR A 366 32.95 -14.98 -3.16
CA THR A 366 34.04 -14.22 -2.50
C THR A 366 33.71 -12.75 -2.27
N GLU A 367 32.54 -12.25 -2.71
CA GLU A 367 32.23 -10.84 -2.66
C GLU A 367 30.91 -10.55 -1.91
N ILE A 368 30.96 -9.64 -0.96
CA ILE A 368 29.81 -9.10 -0.22
C ILE A 368 29.81 -7.58 -0.45
N LYS A 369 28.67 -7.04 -0.86
CA LYS A 369 28.44 -5.59 -1.00
C LYS A 369 27.29 -5.14 -0.14
N HIS A 370 27.32 -3.90 0.34
CA HIS A 370 26.13 -3.29 0.92
C HIS A 370 25.23 -2.69 -0.18
N TYR A 371 23.95 -2.49 0.15
CA TYR A 371 22.95 -2.04 -0.83
C TYR A 371 23.23 -0.63 -1.38
N GLY A 372 23.96 0.21 -0.65
CA GLY A 372 24.43 1.50 -1.16
C GLY A 372 25.52 1.41 -2.24
N GLU A 373 26.21 0.25 -2.38
CA GLU A 373 27.14 -0.03 -3.49
C GLU A 373 26.44 -0.73 -4.67
N ILE A 374 25.34 -1.44 -4.38
CA ILE A 374 24.61 -2.21 -5.40
C ILE A 374 23.66 -1.31 -6.21
N TYR A 375 23.06 -0.33 -5.54
CA TYR A 375 22.08 0.58 -6.12
C TYR A 375 22.54 2.02 -6.01
N GLU A 376 22.19 2.80 -7.02
CA GLU A 376 22.37 4.26 -7.02
C GLU A 376 21.34 4.90 -6.08
N TYR A 377 21.79 5.88 -5.29
CA TYR A 377 20.93 6.75 -4.48
C TYR A 377 21.19 8.20 -4.86
N LEU A 378 20.10 8.95 -5.08
CA LEU A 378 20.17 10.32 -5.57
C LEU A 378 20.28 11.33 -4.42
N GLU A 379 20.99 12.44 -4.70
CA GLU A 379 21.01 13.60 -3.82
C GLU A 379 19.72 14.43 -3.95
N PRO A 380 19.29 15.13 -2.88
CA PRO A 380 18.13 16.02 -2.93
C PRO A 380 18.24 17.05 -4.05
N GLY A 381 17.18 17.18 -4.85
CA GLY A 381 17.09 18.15 -5.95
C GLY A 381 17.90 17.81 -7.21
N SER A 382 18.59 16.67 -7.26
CA SER A 382 19.47 16.31 -8.40
C SER A 382 18.73 16.12 -9.74
N LEU A 383 17.42 15.86 -9.72
CA LEU A 383 16.62 15.77 -10.95
C LEU A 383 16.02 17.12 -11.40
N LEU A 384 16.25 18.18 -10.63
CA LEU A 384 15.86 19.56 -10.96
C LEU A 384 17.04 20.37 -11.56
N GLN A 385 18.25 19.81 -11.56
CA GLN A 385 19.46 20.45 -12.07
C GLN A 385 19.64 20.21 -13.57
N SER A 386 20.55 20.95 -14.20
CA SER A 386 20.90 20.77 -15.62
C SER A 386 21.69 19.48 -15.89
N ASP A 387 22.48 19.02 -14.92
CA ASP A 387 23.27 17.78 -15.00
C ASP A 387 22.56 16.63 -14.32
N ILE A 388 21.52 16.14 -14.97
CA ILE A 388 20.73 15.01 -14.48
C ILE A 388 21.54 13.71 -14.56
N PRO A 389 21.55 12.86 -13.51
CA PRO A 389 22.21 11.55 -13.55
C PRO A 389 21.80 10.73 -14.77
N LYS A 390 22.79 10.17 -15.50
CA LYS A 390 22.59 9.47 -16.79
C LYS A 390 21.53 8.37 -16.73
N SER A 391 21.43 7.66 -15.61
CA SER A 391 20.42 6.62 -15.35
C SER A 391 18.98 7.13 -15.33
N TYR A 392 18.76 8.44 -15.11
CA TYR A 392 17.45 9.09 -15.07
C TYR A 392 17.19 10.02 -16.26
N ALA A 393 18.23 10.53 -16.92
CA ALA A 393 18.14 11.60 -17.90
C ALA A 393 17.08 11.33 -19.00
N ARG A 394 17.10 10.14 -19.63
CA ARG A 394 16.12 9.76 -20.66
C ARG A 394 14.68 9.73 -20.12
N ALA A 395 14.50 9.17 -18.94
CA ALA A 395 13.15 9.01 -18.35
C ALA A 395 12.60 10.38 -17.90
N VAL A 396 13.43 11.26 -17.34
CA VAL A 396 13.07 12.63 -16.97
C VAL A 396 12.72 13.45 -18.21
N ALA A 397 13.53 13.38 -19.27
CA ALA A 397 13.29 14.11 -20.52
C ALA A 397 11.97 13.69 -21.19
N SER A 398 11.60 12.41 -21.12
CA SER A 398 10.36 11.90 -21.72
C SER A 398 9.12 12.02 -20.83
N ALA A 399 9.26 12.41 -19.57
CA ALA A 399 8.15 12.59 -18.64
C ALA A 399 7.49 13.96 -18.80
N GLN A 400 6.14 13.99 -18.85
CA GLN A 400 5.33 15.21 -18.96
C GLN A 400 4.29 15.26 -17.85
N SER A 401 4.16 16.39 -17.16
CA SER A 401 3.11 16.59 -16.14
C SER A 401 1.69 16.54 -16.73
N SER A 402 1.54 16.90 -17.99
CA SER A 402 0.25 16.95 -18.68
C SER A 402 -0.18 15.64 -19.35
N SER A 403 0.64 14.59 -19.34
CA SER A 403 0.30 13.31 -19.98
C SER A 403 1.10 12.13 -19.41
N PHE A 404 0.44 10.97 -19.30
CA PHE A 404 1.14 9.70 -19.06
C PHE A 404 1.77 9.12 -20.34
N ASP A 405 1.48 9.68 -21.51
CA ASP A 405 2.09 9.26 -22.77
C ASP A 405 3.56 9.72 -22.87
N SER A 406 4.33 9.01 -23.67
CA SER A 406 5.69 9.46 -24.00
C SER A 406 5.67 10.60 -25.02
N VAL A 407 6.55 11.57 -24.87
CA VAL A 407 6.91 12.43 -26.00
C VAL A 407 7.40 11.51 -27.13
N ARG A 408 6.75 11.56 -28.28
CA ARG A 408 7.30 10.93 -29.50
C ARG A 408 8.46 11.83 -29.97
N HIS A 409 9.67 11.31 -29.84
CA HIS A 409 10.84 11.91 -30.47
C HIS A 409 11.01 11.35 -31.88
#